data_5d3ed05a888c104504004792acf9485e
#
_entry.id   5d3ed05a888c104504004792acf9485e
#
_cell.length_a   1.000
_cell.length_b   1.000
_cell.length_c   1.000
_cell.angle_alpha   90.00
_cell.angle_beta   90.00
_cell.angle_gamma   90.00
#
_symmetry.space_group_name_H-M   'P 1'
#
loop_
_entity.id
_entity.type
_entity.pdbx_description
1 polymer ?
#
loop_
_entity_poly.entity_id
_entity_poly.type
_entity_poly.pdbx_seq_one_letter_code
_entity_poly.pdbx_strand_id
1 'polypeptide(L)'
;IGNFREEGLSFLNSSKEVQPFRNIQQDIFINAYGTYILNLVDAAIEDQHYDPNLFQFTHMALSALNEQKDPEIITNIFEIQLLERFGVRPEWHHCVACGETQGKFDYSSKYSGVLCEKHWHLDEQRYHADPRAIHFIRLFAQVSYEKVQNIQVKEETKKSIRETIDMLYDEYVGLHLKSKKFIDQMKTWENTLKIPPRKKEEK
;
A
#
# COMPACT_ATOMS: atom_id res chain seq x y z
N ILE A 1 13.17 -19.36 19.65
CA ILE A 1 14.13 -19.07 20.72
C ILE A 1 15.36 -18.49 20.04
N GLY A 2 15.76 -17.28 20.40
CA GLY A 2 16.91 -16.59 19.85
C GLY A 2 17.78 -16.01 20.96
N ASN A 3 19.03 -15.75 20.65
CA ASN A 3 19.92 -14.93 21.47
C ASN A 3 19.92 -13.52 20.89
N PHE A 4 19.24 -12.61 21.62
CA PHE A 4 19.20 -11.19 21.27
C PHE A 4 20.35 -10.48 21.95
N ARG A 5 21.08 -9.64 21.22
CA ARG A 5 22.15 -8.79 21.72
C ARG A 5 21.69 -7.34 21.62
N GLU A 6 22.07 -6.54 22.60
CA GLU A 6 21.80 -5.09 22.59
C GLU A 6 22.60 -4.38 21.49
N GLU A 7 23.77 -4.92 21.14
CA GLU A 7 24.59 -4.44 20.03
C GLU A 7 25.03 -5.61 19.15
N GLY A 8 24.97 -5.40 17.82
CA GLY A 8 25.41 -6.35 16.80
C GLY A 8 24.32 -7.34 16.34
N LEU A 9 24.74 -8.42 15.68
CA LEU A 9 23.83 -9.40 15.09
C LEU A 9 23.25 -10.34 16.15
N SER A 10 21.93 -10.48 16.13
CA SER A 10 21.19 -11.47 16.91
C SER A 10 21.08 -12.79 16.14
N PHE A 11 21.02 -13.89 16.86
CA PHE A 11 20.92 -15.23 16.25
C PHE A 11 19.57 -15.87 16.57
N LEU A 12 18.88 -16.35 15.52
CA LEU A 12 17.70 -17.18 15.66
C LEU A 12 18.12 -18.67 15.69
N ASN A 13 18.03 -19.31 16.84
CA ASN A 13 18.48 -20.69 17.02
C ASN A 13 17.39 -21.71 16.64
N SER A 14 16.12 -21.42 16.96
CA SER A 14 14.99 -22.29 16.62
C SER A 14 13.68 -21.51 16.61
N SER A 15 12.71 -21.99 15.83
CA SER A 15 11.33 -21.52 15.88
C SER A 15 10.43 -22.65 16.35
N LYS A 16 9.38 -22.31 17.11
CA LYS A 16 8.36 -23.29 17.55
C LYS A 16 7.35 -23.56 16.45
N GLU A 17 7.08 -22.56 15.63
CA GLU A 17 6.10 -22.60 14.57
C GLU A 17 6.62 -21.84 13.36
N VAL A 18 6.42 -22.40 12.17
CA VAL A 18 6.80 -21.79 10.90
C VAL A 18 5.59 -21.85 9.96
N GLN A 19 5.11 -20.70 9.54
CA GLN A 19 4.10 -20.59 8.51
C GLN A 19 4.75 -20.08 7.21
N PRO A 20 5.05 -20.95 6.25
CA PRO A 20 5.69 -20.54 5.01
C PRO A 20 4.68 -19.87 4.08
N PHE A 21 5.04 -18.73 3.52
CA PHE A 21 4.31 -18.04 2.45
C PHE A 21 4.69 -18.65 1.09
N ARG A 22 4.18 -19.84 0.79
CA ARG A 22 4.61 -20.63 -0.38
C ARG A 22 4.29 -19.95 -1.71
N ASN A 23 3.12 -19.34 -1.85
CA ASN A 23 2.73 -18.68 -3.08
C ASN A 23 3.58 -17.44 -3.35
N ILE A 24 3.97 -16.69 -2.30
CA ILE A 24 4.90 -15.57 -2.42
C ILE A 24 6.27 -16.06 -2.91
N GLN A 25 6.74 -17.20 -2.41
CA GLN A 25 8.05 -17.76 -2.78
C GLN A 25 8.10 -18.31 -4.21
N GLN A 26 6.98 -18.80 -4.72
CA GLN A 26 6.90 -19.46 -6.03
C GLN A 26 6.56 -18.52 -7.20
N ASP A 27 5.99 -17.36 -6.92
CA ASP A 27 5.60 -16.39 -7.93
C ASP A 27 6.45 -15.12 -7.84
N ILE A 28 7.23 -14.85 -8.88
CA ILE A 28 8.16 -13.71 -8.91
C ILE A 28 7.44 -12.35 -8.79
N PHE A 29 6.23 -12.24 -9.33
CA PHE A 29 5.44 -11.01 -9.25
C PHE A 29 4.96 -10.79 -7.82
N ILE A 30 4.33 -11.79 -7.21
CA ILE A 30 3.87 -11.72 -5.83
C ILE A 30 5.06 -11.50 -4.88
N ASN A 31 6.19 -12.16 -5.14
CA ASN A 31 7.43 -11.98 -4.37
C ASN A 31 7.94 -10.54 -4.39
N ALA A 32 7.90 -9.87 -5.55
CA ALA A 32 8.31 -8.49 -5.66
C ALA A 32 7.47 -7.55 -4.78
N TYR A 33 6.14 -7.74 -4.77
CA TYR A 33 5.25 -6.96 -3.89
C TYR A 33 5.49 -7.27 -2.41
N GLY A 34 5.67 -8.54 -2.06
CA GLY A 34 6.02 -8.94 -0.68
C GLY A 34 7.34 -8.32 -0.22
N THR A 35 8.36 -8.34 -1.07
CA THR A 35 9.66 -7.69 -0.81
C THR A 35 9.50 -6.19 -0.64
N TYR A 36 8.67 -5.54 -1.46
CA TYR A 36 8.41 -4.12 -1.35
C TYR A 36 7.73 -3.76 -0.03
N ILE A 37 6.70 -4.52 0.38
CA ILE A 37 6.04 -4.35 1.69
C ILE A 37 7.06 -4.45 2.82
N LEU A 38 7.94 -5.46 2.80
CA LEU A 38 8.96 -5.63 3.83
C LEU A 38 9.97 -4.46 3.85
N ASN A 39 10.36 -3.92 2.68
CA ASN A 39 11.23 -2.75 2.64
C ASN A 39 10.53 -1.47 3.16
N LEU A 40 9.22 -1.33 2.96
CA LEU A 40 8.44 -0.25 3.56
C LEU A 40 8.40 -0.36 5.09
N VAL A 41 8.24 -1.58 5.61
CA VAL A 41 8.29 -1.86 7.05
C VAL A 41 9.65 -1.52 7.62
N ASP A 42 10.73 -1.94 6.96
CA ASP A 42 12.11 -1.67 7.37
C ASP A 42 12.37 -0.15 7.46
N ALA A 43 11.80 0.62 6.53
CA ALA A 43 11.90 2.08 6.54
C ALA A 43 11.01 2.77 7.60
N ALA A 44 9.93 2.10 8.05
CA ALA A 44 8.95 2.66 8.98
C ALA A 44 9.19 2.24 10.44
N ILE A 45 10.03 1.25 10.68
CA ILE A 45 10.33 0.75 12.04
C ILE A 45 11.51 1.53 12.65
N GLU A 46 11.36 1.90 13.91
CA GLU A 46 12.48 2.43 14.69
C GLU A 46 13.33 1.28 15.23
N ASP A 47 14.65 1.45 15.20
CA ASP A 47 15.57 0.44 15.70
C ASP A 47 15.27 0.07 17.15
N GLN A 48 15.27 -1.23 17.43
CA GLN A 48 15.03 -1.81 18.77
C GLN A 48 13.63 -1.53 19.35
N HIS A 49 12.71 -0.97 18.57
CA HIS A 49 11.34 -0.75 19.01
C HIS A 49 10.46 -1.97 18.74
N TYR A 50 9.84 -2.51 19.82
CA TYR A 50 8.87 -3.60 19.70
C TYR A 50 7.50 -3.04 19.29
N ASP A 51 7.09 -3.30 18.05
CA ASP A 51 5.81 -2.86 17.50
C ASP A 51 4.95 -4.05 17.02
N PRO A 52 4.16 -4.64 17.90
CA PRO A 52 3.30 -5.78 17.58
C PRO A 52 2.19 -5.42 16.59
N ASN A 53 1.75 -4.15 16.56
CA ASN A 53 0.71 -3.70 15.64
C ASN A 53 1.25 -3.66 14.20
N LEU A 54 2.45 -3.12 14.01
CA LEU A 54 3.10 -3.12 12.70
C LEU A 54 3.40 -4.54 12.23
N PHE A 55 3.85 -5.41 13.13
CA PHE A 55 4.05 -6.83 12.82
C PHE A 55 2.74 -7.49 12.34
N GLN A 56 1.66 -7.35 13.09
CA GLN A 56 0.36 -7.92 12.73
C GLN A 56 -0.16 -7.36 11.40
N PHE A 57 -0.07 -6.05 11.21
CA PHE A 57 -0.47 -5.39 9.97
C PHE A 57 0.30 -5.93 8.76
N THR A 58 1.62 -6.06 8.89
CA THR A 58 2.50 -6.64 7.86
C THR A 58 2.15 -8.12 7.59
N HIS A 59 1.95 -8.90 8.65
CA HIS A 59 1.58 -10.31 8.52
C HIS A 59 0.25 -10.48 7.77
N MET A 60 -0.75 -9.65 8.05
CA MET A 60 -2.04 -9.68 7.35
C MET A 60 -1.89 -9.33 5.86
N ALA A 61 -1.07 -8.35 5.51
CA ALA A 61 -0.78 -7.98 4.12
C ALA A 61 -0.09 -9.13 3.37
N LEU A 62 0.96 -9.72 3.97
CA LEU A 62 1.66 -10.87 3.38
C LEU A 62 0.74 -12.10 3.26
N SER A 63 -0.13 -12.35 4.24
CA SER A 63 -1.12 -13.43 4.17
C SER A 63 -2.09 -13.21 3.00
N ALA A 64 -2.58 -11.99 2.80
CA ALA A 64 -3.46 -11.65 1.68
C ALA A 64 -2.76 -11.83 0.32
N LEU A 65 -1.47 -11.47 0.21
CA LEU A 65 -0.65 -11.77 -0.97
C LEU A 65 -0.50 -13.28 -1.19
N ASN A 66 -0.24 -14.04 -0.12
CA ASN A 66 -0.09 -15.48 -0.20
C ASN A 66 -1.40 -16.20 -0.56
N GLU A 67 -2.55 -15.61 -0.25
CA GLU A 67 -3.88 -16.04 -0.70
C GLU A 67 -4.18 -15.65 -2.16
N GLN A 68 -3.20 -15.11 -2.89
CA GLN A 68 -3.31 -14.68 -4.29
C GLN A 68 -4.39 -13.60 -4.52
N LYS A 69 -4.67 -12.77 -3.52
CA LYS A 69 -5.42 -11.53 -3.71
C LYS A 69 -4.63 -10.58 -4.62
N ASP A 70 -5.31 -9.61 -5.22
CA ASP A 70 -4.67 -8.66 -6.13
C ASP A 70 -3.48 -7.95 -5.45
N PRO A 71 -2.22 -8.22 -5.87
CA PRO A 71 -1.05 -7.74 -5.17
C PRO A 71 -0.91 -6.21 -5.22
N GLU A 72 -1.40 -5.60 -6.27
CA GLU A 72 -1.40 -4.15 -6.43
C GLU A 72 -2.35 -3.49 -5.42
N ILE A 73 -3.57 -4.02 -5.30
CA ILE A 73 -4.56 -3.52 -4.34
C ILE A 73 -4.07 -3.70 -2.91
N ILE A 74 -3.54 -4.89 -2.57
CA ILE A 74 -2.99 -5.15 -1.23
C ILE A 74 -1.88 -4.16 -0.88
N THR A 75 -0.98 -3.90 -1.81
CA THR A 75 0.13 -2.98 -1.61
C THR A 75 -0.34 -1.53 -1.49
N ASN A 76 -1.28 -1.10 -2.32
CA ASN A 76 -1.87 0.24 -2.23
C ASN A 76 -2.56 0.47 -0.88
N ILE A 77 -3.28 -0.52 -0.34
CA ILE A 77 -3.86 -0.46 1.02
C ILE A 77 -2.74 -0.32 2.06
N PHE A 78 -1.68 -1.13 1.91
CA PHE A 78 -0.55 -1.09 2.84
C PHE A 78 0.12 0.29 2.86
N GLU A 79 0.41 0.85 1.71
CA GLU A 79 1.04 2.17 1.58
C GLU A 79 0.18 3.28 2.21
N ILE A 80 -1.11 3.33 1.89
CA ILE A 80 -2.02 4.37 2.42
C ILE A 80 -2.12 4.30 3.95
N GLN A 81 -2.23 3.11 4.53
CA GLN A 81 -2.33 2.96 5.98
C GLN A 81 -0.98 3.13 6.68
N LEU A 82 0.14 2.86 5.98
CA LEU A 82 1.48 3.03 6.53
C LEU A 82 1.89 4.51 6.61
N LEU A 83 1.26 5.43 5.86
CA LEU A 83 1.56 6.87 5.90
C LEU A 83 1.61 7.41 7.33
N GLU A 84 0.74 6.92 8.21
CA GLU A 84 0.71 7.34 9.61
C GLU A 84 2.03 7.07 10.34
N ARG A 85 2.74 6.00 9.98
CA ARG A 85 4.07 5.67 10.55
C ARG A 85 5.16 6.64 10.10
N PHE A 86 4.98 7.29 8.96
CA PHE A 86 5.85 8.36 8.48
C PHE A 86 5.40 9.75 8.97
N GLY A 87 4.46 9.80 9.93
CA GLY A 87 3.94 11.06 10.50
C GLY A 87 2.91 11.77 9.62
N VAL A 88 2.44 11.12 8.57
CA VAL A 88 1.50 11.69 7.58
C VAL A 88 0.10 11.15 7.86
N ARG A 89 -0.82 12.05 8.28
CA ARG A 89 -2.20 11.69 8.66
C ARG A 89 -3.21 12.51 7.87
N PRO A 90 -3.43 12.19 6.59
CA PRO A 90 -4.40 12.93 5.79
C PRO A 90 -5.83 12.65 6.26
N GLU A 91 -6.68 13.67 6.17
CA GLU A 91 -8.12 13.50 6.39
C GLU A 91 -8.76 12.88 5.15
N TRP A 92 -9.11 11.60 5.23
CA TRP A 92 -9.73 10.84 4.14
C TRP A 92 -11.25 10.70 4.26
N HIS A 93 -11.83 10.89 5.46
CA HIS A 93 -13.24 10.56 5.72
C HIS A 93 -14.20 11.60 5.17
N HIS A 94 -13.87 12.88 5.33
CA HIS A 94 -14.78 13.98 5.00
C HIS A 94 -14.02 15.15 4.40
N CYS A 95 -14.76 16.02 3.74
CA CYS A 95 -14.21 17.29 3.25
C CYS A 95 -13.70 18.13 4.41
N VAL A 96 -12.44 18.51 4.40
CA VAL A 96 -11.82 19.31 5.48
C VAL A 96 -12.44 20.69 5.63
N ALA A 97 -13.16 21.18 4.62
CA ALA A 97 -13.79 22.51 4.65
C ALA A 97 -15.24 22.49 5.17
N CYS A 98 -16.02 21.44 4.91
CA CYS A 98 -17.45 21.42 5.25
C CYS A 98 -17.95 20.12 5.89
N GLY A 99 -17.11 19.11 6.07
CA GLY A 99 -17.52 17.84 6.64
C GLY A 99 -18.33 16.92 5.71
N GLU A 100 -18.48 17.26 4.42
CA GLU A 100 -19.19 16.42 3.45
C GLU A 100 -18.48 15.07 3.30
N THR A 101 -19.24 13.97 3.32
CA THR A 101 -18.70 12.61 3.23
C THR A 101 -18.98 11.94 1.89
N GLN A 102 -19.90 12.49 1.11
CA GLN A 102 -20.39 11.91 -0.14
C GLN A 102 -20.01 12.79 -1.34
N GLY A 103 -19.95 12.18 -2.53
CA GLY A 103 -19.68 12.89 -3.78
C GLY A 103 -18.27 12.73 -4.29
N LYS A 104 -17.83 13.69 -5.10
CA LYS A 104 -16.47 13.70 -5.69
C LYS A 104 -15.53 14.47 -4.79
N PHE A 105 -14.36 13.90 -4.62
CA PHE A 105 -13.29 14.49 -3.81
C PHE A 105 -11.99 14.56 -4.60
N ASP A 106 -11.14 15.48 -4.19
CA ASP A 106 -9.75 15.57 -4.62
C ASP A 106 -8.86 15.84 -3.41
N TYR A 107 -7.62 15.42 -3.46
CA TYR A 107 -6.67 15.61 -2.37
C TYR A 107 -5.99 16.98 -2.46
N SER A 108 -5.84 17.61 -1.32
CA SER A 108 -5.15 18.89 -1.14
C SER A 108 -4.04 18.74 -0.10
N SER A 109 -2.79 18.93 -0.54
CA SER A 109 -1.63 18.99 0.36
C SER A 109 -1.72 20.18 1.32
N LYS A 110 -2.20 21.30 0.82
CA LYS A 110 -2.39 22.54 1.60
C LYS A 110 -3.28 22.32 2.82
N TYR A 111 -4.30 21.48 2.69
CA TYR A 111 -5.25 21.18 3.76
C TYR A 111 -5.01 19.80 4.41
N SER A 112 -4.00 19.06 3.96
CA SER A 112 -3.67 17.71 4.44
C SER A 112 -4.89 16.79 4.44
N GLY A 113 -5.70 16.82 3.38
CA GLY A 113 -6.91 16.00 3.30
C GLY A 113 -7.73 16.25 2.05
N VAL A 114 -8.92 15.66 2.00
CA VAL A 114 -9.79 15.74 0.82
C VAL A 114 -10.70 16.96 0.84
N LEU A 115 -10.88 17.56 -0.33
CA LEU A 115 -11.86 18.62 -0.61
C LEU A 115 -12.95 18.06 -1.53
N CYS A 116 -14.22 18.30 -1.20
CA CYS A 116 -15.33 18.00 -2.10
C CYS A 116 -15.39 19.00 -3.27
N GLU A 117 -16.11 18.67 -4.34
CA GLU A 117 -16.16 19.50 -5.57
C GLU A 117 -16.61 20.95 -5.32
N LYS A 118 -17.42 21.20 -4.29
CA LYS A 118 -17.86 22.57 -3.90
C LYS A 118 -16.70 23.41 -3.34
N HIS A 119 -15.65 22.75 -2.84
CA HIS A 119 -14.52 23.39 -2.16
C HIS A 119 -13.19 23.26 -2.91
N TRP A 120 -13.18 22.73 -4.13
CA TRP A 120 -11.98 22.64 -4.96
C TRP A 120 -11.33 23.99 -5.24
N HIS A 121 -12.12 25.07 -5.26
CA HIS A 121 -11.64 26.43 -5.45
C HIS A 121 -10.75 26.94 -4.30
N LEU A 122 -10.75 26.28 -3.13
CA LEU A 122 -9.91 26.64 -1.99
C LEU A 122 -8.43 26.28 -2.20
N ASP A 123 -8.16 25.34 -3.11
CA ASP A 123 -6.82 24.94 -3.50
C ASP A 123 -6.76 24.63 -4.99
N GLU A 124 -6.25 25.60 -5.75
CA GLU A 124 -6.07 25.46 -7.19
C GLU A 124 -4.92 24.49 -7.54
N GLN A 125 -4.00 24.22 -6.59
CA GLN A 125 -2.87 23.31 -6.74
C GLN A 125 -3.13 21.93 -6.14
N ARG A 126 -4.39 21.61 -5.81
CA ARG A 126 -4.74 20.23 -5.39
C ARG A 126 -4.27 19.21 -6.42
N TYR A 127 -4.28 17.95 -6.11
CA TYR A 127 -3.70 16.88 -6.96
C TYR A 127 -4.32 16.75 -8.36
N HIS A 128 -5.54 17.27 -8.59
CA HIS A 128 -6.30 17.05 -9.82
C HIS A 128 -6.42 15.57 -10.18
N ALA A 129 -6.50 14.73 -9.15
CA ALA A 129 -6.58 13.29 -9.30
C ALA A 129 -7.94 12.83 -9.85
N ASP A 130 -7.96 11.67 -10.48
CA ASP A 130 -9.24 11.05 -10.87
C ASP A 130 -10.11 10.83 -9.60
N PRO A 131 -11.34 11.38 -9.56
CA PRO A 131 -12.22 11.21 -8.39
C PRO A 131 -12.48 9.74 -8.03
N ARG A 132 -12.39 8.81 -9.00
CA ARG A 132 -12.48 7.37 -8.75
C ARG A 132 -11.25 6.85 -7.99
N ALA A 133 -10.06 7.35 -8.32
CA ALA A 133 -8.85 7.01 -7.59
C ALA A 133 -8.94 7.50 -6.13
N ILE A 134 -9.35 8.74 -5.91
CA ILE A 134 -9.57 9.28 -4.56
C ILE A 134 -10.63 8.49 -3.80
N HIS A 135 -11.71 8.04 -4.46
CA HIS A 135 -12.72 7.18 -3.83
C HIS A 135 -12.10 5.87 -3.31
N PHE A 136 -11.27 5.19 -4.11
CA PHE A 136 -10.59 3.97 -3.68
C PHE A 136 -9.54 4.24 -2.59
N ILE A 137 -8.77 5.32 -2.66
CA ILE A 137 -7.80 5.69 -1.63
C ILE A 137 -8.50 5.93 -0.29
N ARG A 138 -9.64 6.61 -0.28
CA ARG A 138 -10.48 6.78 0.91
C ARG A 138 -10.96 5.45 1.48
N LEU A 139 -11.33 4.51 0.62
CA LEU A 139 -11.68 3.15 1.04
C LEU A 139 -10.47 2.41 1.61
N PHE A 140 -9.30 2.50 0.96
CA PHE A 140 -8.08 1.83 1.37
C PHE A 140 -7.57 2.33 2.73
N ALA A 141 -7.80 3.59 3.06
CA ALA A 141 -7.44 4.15 4.37
C ALA A 141 -8.18 3.50 5.54
N GLN A 142 -9.31 2.80 5.29
CA GLN A 142 -10.19 2.29 6.34
C GLN A 142 -10.42 0.78 6.30
N VAL A 143 -10.10 0.14 5.16
CA VAL A 143 -10.42 -1.27 4.96
C VAL A 143 -9.43 -2.18 5.69
N SER A 144 -9.94 -3.26 6.32
CA SER A 144 -9.08 -4.34 6.80
C SER A 144 -8.87 -5.39 5.72
N TYR A 145 -7.69 -6.04 5.70
CA TYR A 145 -7.36 -7.09 4.71
C TYR A 145 -8.33 -8.27 4.71
N GLU A 146 -8.98 -8.56 5.82
CA GLU A 146 -10.01 -9.60 5.94
C GLU A 146 -11.23 -9.31 5.06
N LYS A 147 -11.56 -8.01 4.91
CA LYS A 147 -12.69 -7.54 4.10
C LYS A 147 -12.34 -7.37 2.61
N VAL A 148 -11.07 -7.45 2.25
CA VAL A 148 -10.60 -7.38 0.86
C VAL A 148 -10.80 -8.74 0.21
N GLN A 149 -12.03 -9.09 -0.16
CA GLN A 149 -12.28 -10.39 -0.80
C GLN A 149 -12.30 -10.30 -2.33
N ASN A 150 -12.89 -9.28 -2.94
CA ASN A 150 -13.00 -9.17 -4.38
C ASN A 150 -13.13 -7.71 -4.83
N ILE A 151 -12.17 -6.87 -4.48
CA ILE A 151 -12.16 -5.50 -5.01
C ILE A 151 -11.70 -5.59 -6.47
N GLN A 152 -12.65 -5.51 -7.39
CA GLN A 152 -12.34 -5.41 -8.81
C GLN A 152 -12.20 -3.94 -9.18
N VAL A 153 -11.00 -3.55 -9.58
CA VAL A 153 -10.68 -2.20 -10.03
C VAL A 153 -10.25 -2.28 -11.49
N LYS A 154 -10.81 -1.42 -12.34
CA LYS A 154 -10.39 -1.31 -13.73
C LYS A 154 -8.94 -0.84 -13.82
N GLU A 155 -8.19 -1.33 -14.81
CA GLU A 155 -6.77 -0.99 -14.98
C GLU A 155 -6.50 0.52 -15.07
N GLU A 156 -7.36 1.27 -15.75
CA GLU A 156 -7.27 2.73 -15.78
C GLU A 156 -7.35 3.36 -14.40
N THR A 157 -8.25 2.86 -13.55
CA THR A 157 -8.41 3.34 -12.17
C THR A 157 -7.23 2.92 -11.30
N LYS A 158 -6.72 1.69 -11.46
CA LYS A 158 -5.49 1.25 -10.76
C LYS A 158 -4.31 2.16 -11.08
N LYS A 159 -4.15 2.51 -12.36
CA LYS A 159 -3.11 3.45 -12.79
C LYS A 159 -3.24 4.79 -12.09
N SER A 160 -4.45 5.37 -12.07
CA SER A 160 -4.70 6.65 -11.40
C SER A 160 -4.50 6.58 -9.88
N ILE A 161 -4.88 5.45 -9.25
CA ILE A 161 -4.59 5.19 -7.83
C ILE A 161 -3.08 5.20 -7.61
N ARG A 162 -2.33 4.47 -8.45
CA ARG A 162 -0.88 4.37 -8.32
C ARG A 162 -0.20 5.72 -8.47
N GLU A 163 -0.57 6.50 -9.49
CA GLU A 163 -0.07 7.85 -9.71
C GLU A 163 -0.31 8.75 -8.48
N THR A 164 -1.51 8.69 -7.91
CA THR A 164 -1.86 9.49 -6.72
C THR A 164 -1.06 9.06 -5.49
N ILE A 165 -0.87 7.75 -5.27
CA ILE A 165 -0.07 7.25 -4.14
C ILE A 165 1.41 7.59 -4.34
N ASP A 166 1.94 7.49 -5.56
CA ASP A 166 3.32 7.89 -5.86
C ASP A 166 3.54 9.38 -5.54
N MET A 167 2.60 10.27 -5.92
CA MET A 167 2.66 11.69 -5.55
C MET A 167 2.67 11.91 -4.04
N LEU A 168 1.82 11.19 -3.28
CA LEU A 168 1.80 11.26 -1.81
C LEU A 168 3.14 10.84 -1.21
N TYR A 169 3.70 9.74 -1.68
CA TYR A 169 4.98 9.24 -1.18
C TYR A 169 6.16 10.14 -1.55
N ASP A 170 6.19 10.68 -2.76
CA ASP A 170 7.22 11.61 -3.20
C ASP A 170 7.17 12.93 -2.40
N GLU A 171 5.97 13.43 -2.11
CA GLU A 171 5.80 14.70 -1.40
C GLU A 171 6.08 14.58 0.10
N TYR A 172 5.60 13.50 0.75
CA TYR A 172 5.60 13.42 2.21
C TYR A 172 6.63 12.46 2.79
N VAL A 173 7.02 11.42 2.07
CA VAL A 173 7.86 10.35 2.60
C VAL A 173 9.28 10.40 2.01
N GLY A 174 9.40 10.69 0.73
CA GLY A 174 10.69 10.81 0.04
C GLY A 174 11.49 9.51 -0.05
N LEU A 175 10.84 8.35 0.02
CA LEU A 175 11.49 7.04 -0.05
C LEU A 175 11.66 6.57 -1.49
N HIS A 176 12.90 6.22 -1.84
CA HIS A 176 13.24 5.66 -3.16
C HIS A 176 13.74 4.21 -3.04
N LEU A 177 12.81 3.27 -2.95
CA LEU A 177 13.12 1.86 -2.76
C LEU A 177 13.42 1.15 -4.10
N LYS A 178 14.47 0.31 -4.12
CA LYS A 178 14.83 -0.51 -5.30
C LYS A 178 13.73 -1.51 -5.65
N SER A 179 13.03 -2.05 -4.66
CA SER A 179 11.91 -2.96 -4.85
C SER A 179 10.73 -2.30 -5.55
N LYS A 180 10.44 -1.01 -5.29
CA LYS A 180 9.42 -0.25 -6.03
C LYS A 180 9.81 -0.11 -7.50
N LYS A 181 11.06 0.29 -7.77
CA LYS A 181 11.57 0.38 -9.15
C LYS A 181 11.47 -0.94 -9.90
N PHE A 182 11.72 -2.07 -9.21
CA PHE A 182 11.59 -3.39 -9.81
C PHE A 182 10.14 -3.72 -10.19
N ILE A 183 9.16 -3.40 -9.33
CA ILE A 183 7.72 -3.55 -9.63
C ILE A 183 7.35 -2.73 -10.87
N ASP A 184 7.79 -1.47 -10.96
CA ASP A 184 7.48 -0.59 -12.09
C ASP A 184 8.08 -1.12 -13.40
N GLN A 185 9.29 -1.68 -13.36
CA GLN A 185 9.91 -2.35 -14.50
C GLN A 185 9.15 -3.61 -14.92
N MET A 186 8.73 -4.45 -13.97
CA MET A 186 7.94 -5.64 -14.27
C MET A 186 6.62 -5.30 -14.97
N LYS A 187 5.90 -4.28 -14.51
CA LYS A 187 4.68 -3.81 -15.16
C LYS A 187 4.92 -3.37 -16.61
N THR A 188 6.05 -2.72 -16.85
CA THR A 188 6.46 -2.32 -18.21
C THR A 188 6.72 -3.56 -19.08
N TRP A 189 7.35 -4.60 -18.55
CA TRP A 189 7.60 -5.85 -19.27
C TRP A 189 6.31 -6.62 -19.58
N GLU A 190 5.38 -6.73 -18.64
CA GLU A 190 4.06 -7.36 -18.87
C GLU A 190 3.33 -6.67 -20.03
N ASN A 191 3.30 -5.34 -20.03
CA ASN A 191 2.69 -4.55 -21.09
C ASN A 191 3.39 -4.73 -22.45
N THR A 192 4.72 -4.88 -22.45
CA THR A 192 5.53 -5.01 -23.67
C THR A 192 5.45 -6.43 -24.25
N LEU A 193 5.49 -7.44 -23.39
CA LEU A 193 5.53 -8.84 -23.80
C LEU A 193 4.14 -9.42 -24.10
N LYS A 194 3.04 -8.66 -23.85
CA LYS A 194 1.65 -9.13 -24.01
C LYS A 194 1.41 -10.50 -23.37
N ILE A 195 2.03 -10.75 -22.22
CA ILE A 195 1.77 -11.98 -21.47
C ILE A 195 0.32 -11.88 -20.98
N PRO A 196 -0.58 -12.75 -21.44
CA PRO A 196 -1.97 -12.70 -20.98
C PRO A 196 -2.00 -12.98 -19.47
N PRO A 197 -2.90 -12.30 -18.72
CA PRO A 197 -3.06 -12.57 -17.30
C PRO A 197 -3.35 -14.06 -17.10
N ARG A 198 -2.66 -14.71 -16.18
CA ARG A 198 -2.88 -16.12 -15.84
C ARG A 198 -4.35 -16.34 -15.52
N LYS A 199 -5.01 -17.19 -16.31
CA LYS A 199 -6.36 -17.66 -15.99
C LYS A 199 -6.32 -18.35 -14.65
N LYS A 200 -7.17 -17.94 -13.71
CA LYS A 200 -7.41 -18.68 -12.46
C LYS A 200 -7.88 -20.07 -12.88
N GLU A 201 -7.16 -21.11 -12.50
CA GLU A 201 -7.67 -22.47 -12.57
C GLU A 201 -8.83 -22.56 -11.56
N GLU A 202 -10.04 -22.64 -12.08
CA GLU A 202 -11.22 -23.01 -11.32
C GLU A 202 -11.02 -24.45 -10.81
N LYS A 203 -10.96 -24.60 -9.51
CA LYS A 203 -11.11 -25.86 -8.79
C LYS A 203 -12.38 -25.83 -8.00
#